data_caf99c77bc69a7277698750633dd5acf
#
_entry.id   caf99c77bc69a7277698750633dd5acf
#
_cell.length_a   1.000
_cell.length_b   1.000
_cell.length_c   1.000
_cell.angle_alpha   90.00
_cell.angle_beta   90.00
_cell.angle_gamma   90.00
#
_symmetry.space_group_name_H-M   'P 1'
#
loop_
_entity.id
_entity.type
_entity.pdbx_description
1 polymer ?
#
loop_
_entity_poly.entity_id
_entity_poly.type
_entity_poly.pdbx_seq_one_letter_code
_entity_poly.pdbx_strand_id
1 'polypeptide(L)'
;MNPLLTRRTVLRGLGTTVALPWLETLASAAPAAKAVVGPPKRLAFVYVPNGVHMPDWTPAGEGKLGELPDILKPLDAVRSHLNVFSGLTLDKARANGDGPGDHARAMSVFLTGRQPRKTSGADIKVGMSADQHVAAAVGDHTRFPSLELGIERGGQAGNCDSGYSCAYSS
;
A
#
# COMPACT_ATOMS: atom_id res chain seq x y z
N MET A 1 -55.58 5.27 12.60
CA MET A 1 -55.44 4.14 11.67
C MET A 1 -54.15 3.43 11.97
N ASN A 2 -54.23 2.22 12.54
CA ASN A 2 -53.04 1.43 12.84
C ASN A 2 -52.40 0.93 11.52
N PRO A 3 -51.12 1.13 11.30
CA PRO A 3 -50.46 0.54 10.16
C PRO A 3 -50.44 -0.97 10.33
N LEU A 4 -51.22 -1.67 9.52
CA LEU A 4 -51.30 -3.11 9.49
C LEU A 4 -49.91 -3.67 9.19
N LEU A 5 -49.31 -4.43 10.15
CA LEU A 5 -48.08 -5.18 9.95
C LEU A 5 -48.27 -6.10 8.74
N THR A 6 -47.55 -5.84 7.69
CA THR A 6 -47.59 -6.69 6.48
C THR A 6 -46.94 -8.02 6.76
N ARG A 7 -47.42 -9.13 6.13
CA ARG A 7 -46.78 -10.46 6.20
C ARG A 7 -45.27 -10.39 5.92
N ARG A 8 -44.88 -9.50 5.00
CA ARG A 8 -43.49 -9.28 4.63
C ARG A 8 -42.64 -8.68 5.78
N THR A 9 -43.23 -7.76 6.55
CA THR A 9 -42.56 -7.15 7.74
C THR A 9 -42.39 -8.18 8.85
N VAL A 10 -43.41 -9.02 9.07
CA VAL A 10 -43.34 -10.11 10.06
C VAL A 10 -42.28 -11.16 9.67
N LEU A 11 -42.23 -11.57 8.41
CA LEU A 11 -41.27 -12.56 7.93
C LEU A 11 -39.81 -12.01 7.97
N ARG A 12 -39.63 -10.74 7.66
CA ARG A 12 -38.31 -10.09 7.79
C ARG A 12 -37.88 -9.95 9.25
N GLY A 13 -38.79 -9.59 10.14
CA GLY A 13 -38.52 -9.50 11.58
C GLY A 13 -38.18 -10.85 12.18
N LEU A 14 -38.95 -11.91 11.86
CA LEU A 14 -38.67 -13.28 12.31
C LEU A 14 -37.34 -13.82 11.73
N GLY A 15 -37.05 -13.54 10.47
CA GLY A 15 -35.80 -13.95 9.83
C GLY A 15 -34.57 -13.35 10.52
N THR A 16 -34.62 -12.06 10.88
CA THR A 16 -33.52 -11.40 11.62
C THR A 16 -33.39 -11.93 13.05
N THR A 17 -34.51 -12.16 13.74
CA THR A 17 -34.48 -12.68 15.13
C THR A 17 -33.92 -14.09 15.20
N VAL A 18 -34.17 -14.92 14.20
CA VAL A 18 -33.61 -16.29 14.12
C VAL A 18 -32.13 -16.30 13.70
N ALA A 19 -31.71 -15.34 12.86
CA ALA A 19 -30.34 -15.28 12.35
C ALA A 19 -29.34 -14.63 13.33
N LEU A 20 -29.79 -13.73 14.24
CA LEU A 20 -28.93 -13.03 15.17
C LEU A 20 -28.05 -13.96 16.05
N PRO A 21 -28.58 -15.02 16.69
CA PRO A 21 -27.75 -15.94 17.49
C PRO A 21 -26.69 -16.66 16.67
N TRP A 22 -26.98 -16.94 15.39
CA TRP A 22 -26.01 -17.58 14.49
C TRP A 22 -24.91 -16.64 14.05
N LEU A 23 -25.20 -15.35 13.93
CA LEU A 23 -24.18 -14.32 13.64
C LEU A 23 -23.22 -14.13 14.80
N GLU A 24 -23.70 -14.23 16.04
CA GLU A 24 -22.83 -14.18 17.23
C GLU A 24 -21.90 -15.41 17.31
N THR A 25 -22.41 -16.61 16.97
CA THR A 25 -21.57 -17.79 16.92
C THR A 25 -20.57 -17.76 15.78
N LEU A 26 -20.90 -17.16 14.64
CA LEU A 26 -19.97 -16.95 13.53
C LEU A 26 -18.90 -15.91 13.89
N ALA A 27 -19.26 -14.86 14.63
CA ALA A 27 -18.29 -13.88 15.14
C ALA A 27 -17.32 -14.51 16.17
N SER A 28 -17.80 -15.49 16.96
CA SER A 28 -16.96 -16.26 17.90
C SER A 28 -16.10 -17.31 17.20
N ALA A 29 -16.45 -17.72 15.97
CA ALA A 29 -15.70 -18.66 15.14
C ALA A 29 -14.61 -17.96 14.28
N ALA A 30 -14.52 -16.64 14.34
CA ALA A 30 -13.35 -15.96 13.76
C ALA A 30 -12.08 -16.56 14.40
N PRO A 31 -11.11 -17.04 13.61
CA PRO A 31 -9.91 -17.62 14.18
C PRO A 31 -9.31 -16.62 15.15
N ALA A 32 -9.16 -17.04 16.42
CA ALA A 32 -8.52 -16.22 17.44
C ALA A 32 -7.16 -15.81 16.87
N ALA A 33 -6.94 -14.51 16.73
CA ALA A 33 -5.65 -14.01 16.26
C ALA A 33 -4.58 -14.70 17.09
N LYS A 34 -3.61 -15.36 16.44
CA LYS A 34 -2.53 -16.06 17.12
C LYS A 34 -1.91 -15.08 18.13
N ALA A 35 -1.88 -15.46 19.40
CA ALA A 35 -1.30 -14.62 20.43
C ALA A 35 0.18 -14.36 20.06
N VAL A 36 0.47 -13.15 19.61
CA VAL A 36 1.82 -12.72 19.31
C VAL A 36 2.51 -12.43 20.61
N VAL A 37 3.58 -13.16 20.90
CA VAL A 37 4.43 -12.88 22.06
C VAL A 37 5.27 -11.65 21.71
N GLY A 38 4.87 -10.50 22.21
CA GLY A 38 5.53 -9.22 22.00
C GLY A 38 4.76 -8.26 21.08
N PRO A 39 5.24 -7.03 20.91
CA PRO A 39 4.59 -6.05 20.05
C PRO A 39 4.65 -6.48 18.59
N PRO A 40 3.58 -6.27 17.81
CA PRO A 40 3.55 -6.65 16.40
C PRO A 40 4.62 -5.89 15.61
N LYS A 41 5.28 -6.58 14.70
CA LYS A 41 6.20 -5.95 13.74
C LYS A 41 5.40 -5.07 12.79
N ARG A 42 5.89 -3.85 12.57
CA ARG A 42 5.27 -2.88 11.65
C ARG A 42 6.31 -2.43 10.66
N LEU A 43 5.92 -2.36 9.39
CA LEU A 43 6.70 -1.82 8.30
C LEU A 43 5.93 -0.65 7.69
N ALA A 44 6.63 0.41 7.31
CA ALA A 44 6.07 1.53 6.58
C ALA A 44 6.96 1.81 5.36
N PHE A 45 6.32 1.99 4.23
CA PHE A 45 6.96 2.40 2.98
C PHE A 45 6.40 3.76 2.62
N VAL A 46 7.28 4.71 2.34
CA VAL A 46 6.88 6.07 1.95
C VAL A 46 7.44 6.34 0.57
N TYR A 47 6.57 6.55 -0.40
CA TYR A 47 6.94 6.92 -1.75
C TYR A 47 6.87 8.44 -1.92
N VAL A 48 7.94 9.03 -2.41
CA VAL A 48 7.99 10.45 -2.77
C VAL A 48 8.15 10.54 -4.29
N PRO A 49 7.12 10.97 -5.02
CA PRO A 49 7.18 11.08 -6.48
C PRO A 49 8.16 12.17 -6.91
N ASN A 50 8.61 12.08 -8.16
CA ASN A 50 9.52 13.04 -8.81
C ASN A 50 10.93 13.14 -8.19
N GLY A 51 11.24 12.33 -7.18
CA GLY A 51 12.57 12.31 -6.56
C GLY A 51 12.85 13.49 -5.63
N VAL A 52 14.13 13.72 -5.36
CA VAL A 52 14.62 14.76 -4.46
C VAL A 52 15.82 15.49 -5.11
N HIS A 53 16.14 16.69 -4.62
CA HIS A 53 17.37 17.37 -5.00
C HIS A 53 18.58 16.66 -4.38
N MET A 54 19.27 15.87 -5.18
CA MET A 54 20.32 14.95 -4.70
C MET A 54 21.47 15.62 -3.95
N PRO A 55 21.95 16.83 -4.32
CA PRO A 55 22.98 17.52 -3.54
C PRO A 55 22.59 17.81 -2.09
N ASP A 56 21.31 18.11 -1.84
CA ASP A 56 20.80 18.40 -0.49
C ASP A 56 20.26 17.14 0.23
N TRP A 57 20.26 16.01 -0.47
CA TRP A 57 19.86 14.72 0.07
C TRP A 57 21.04 13.85 0.47
N THR A 58 22.11 13.86 -0.34
CA THR A 58 23.21 12.89 -0.19
C THR A 58 24.15 13.30 0.94
N PRO A 59 24.29 12.47 2.00
CA PRO A 59 25.28 12.75 3.06
C PRO A 59 26.70 12.78 2.51
N ALA A 60 27.56 13.54 3.15
CA ALA A 60 28.99 13.56 2.82
C ALA A 60 29.67 12.25 3.26
N GLY A 61 30.41 11.62 2.35
CA GLY A 61 31.18 10.41 2.61
C GLY A 61 30.33 9.13 2.75
N GLU A 62 31.00 8.07 3.17
CA GLU A 62 30.42 6.75 3.36
C GLU A 62 30.64 6.26 4.80
N GLY A 63 29.85 5.28 5.23
CA GLY A 63 29.95 4.67 6.55
C GLY A 63 29.03 5.36 7.58
N LYS A 64 29.57 5.74 8.74
CA LYS A 64 28.76 6.36 9.80
C LYS A 64 28.26 7.75 9.37
N LEU A 65 26.94 7.96 9.48
CA LEU A 65 26.34 9.25 9.20
C LEU A 65 26.87 10.34 10.13
N GLY A 66 27.47 11.36 9.53
CA GLY A 66 27.89 12.59 10.19
C GLY A 66 26.75 13.60 10.30
N GLU A 67 27.03 14.85 9.99
CA GLU A 67 26.00 15.89 9.87
C GLU A 67 25.06 15.57 8.68
N LEU A 68 23.76 15.68 8.93
CA LEU A 68 22.77 15.41 7.88
C LEU A 68 22.62 16.62 6.95
N PRO A 69 22.50 16.39 5.63
CA PRO A 69 22.17 17.45 4.67
C PRO A 69 20.78 18.02 4.91
N ASP A 70 20.50 19.19 4.36
CA ASP A 70 19.34 20.02 4.69
C ASP A 70 18.01 19.26 4.62
N ILE A 71 17.79 18.47 3.60
CA ILE A 71 16.54 17.68 3.44
C ILE A 71 16.39 16.63 4.54
N LEU A 72 17.48 16.08 5.04
CA LEU A 72 17.47 15.04 6.06
C LEU A 72 17.57 15.56 7.49
N LYS A 73 17.86 16.83 7.71
CA LYS A 73 17.95 17.45 9.06
C LYS A 73 16.77 17.16 9.98
N PRO A 74 15.50 17.15 9.51
CA PRO A 74 14.38 16.78 10.39
C PRO A 74 14.48 15.39 11.01
N LEU A 75 15.30 14.50 10.45
CA LEU A 75 15.52 13.15 10.94
C LEU A 75 16.68 13.04 11.94
N ASP A 76 17.32 14.15 12.33
CA ASP A 76 18.51 14.13 13.17
C ASP A 76 18.27 13.45 14.54
N ALA A 77 17.08 13.61 15.10
CA ALA A 77 16.71 12.98 16.37
C ALA A 77 16.74 11.43 16.30
N VAL A 78 16.60 10.85 15.12
CA VAL A 78 16.63 9.40 14.87
C VAL A 78 17.83 8.96 14.04
N ARG A 79 18.82 9.81 13.88
CA ARG A 79 20.01 9.57 13.03
C ARG A 79 20.71 8.24 13.33
N SER A 80 20.77 7.81 14.59
CA SER A 80 21.37 6.53 14.98
C SER A 80 20.64 5.30 14.42
N HIS A 81 19.41 5.47 13.96
CA HIS A 81 18.56 4.44 13.34
C HIS A 81 18.37 4.64 11.83
N LEU A 82 19.04 5.63 11.26
CA LEU A 82 18.93 5.98 9.86
C LEU A 82 20.04 5.35 9.03
N ASN A 83 19.68 4.77 7.90
CA ASN A 83 20.60 4.39 6.84
C ASN A 83 20.19 5.10 5.55
N VAL A 84 21.15 5.74 4.90
CA VAL A 84 20.94 6.41 3.62
C VAL A 84 21.67 5.61 2.55
N PHE A 85 20.94 5.12 1.57
CA PHE A 85 21.50 4.39 0.43
C PHE A 85 21.49 5.30 -0.80
N SER A 86 22.60 5.36 -1.51
CA SER A 86 22.73 6.06 -2.78
C SER A 86 23.31 5.14 -3.85
N GLY A 87 23.25 5.56 -5.11
CA GLY A 87 23.80 4.79 -6.22
C GLY A 87 23.01 3.52 -6.60
N LEU A 88 21.88 3.25 -5.95
CA LEU A 88 21.02 2.14 -6.32
C LEU A 88 20.20 2.48 -7.56
N THR A 89 19.95 1.49 -8.38
CA THR A 89 19.10 1.62 -9.58
C THR A 89 18.15 0.43 -9.69
N LEU A 90 16.99 0.69 -10.23
CA LEU A 90 16.00 -0.35 -10.54
C LEU A 90 15.79 -0.40 -12.05
N ASP A 91 16.40 -1.37 -12.71
CA ASP A 91 16.35 -1.51 -14.18
C ASP A 91 14.91 -1.56 -14.73
N LYS A 92 14.00 -2.21 -13.99
CA LYS A 92 12.59 -2.33 -14.39
C LYS A 92 11.79 -1.02 -14.36
N ALA A 93 12.35 0.05 -13.77
CA ALA A 93 11.81 1.40 -13.85
C ALA A 93 12.18 2.11 -15.16
N ARG A 94 13.17 1.60 -15.90
CA ARG A 94 13.56 2.15 -17.20
C ARG A 94 12.52 1.82 -18.28
N ALA A 95 12.57 2.54 -19.38
CA ALA A 95 11.64 2.35 -20.49
C ALA A 95 11.70 0.92 -21.08
N ASN A 96 12.89 0.34 -21.22
CA ASN A 96 13.14 -1.00 -21.77
C ASN A 96 12.35 -1.30 -23.06
N GLY A 97 12.24 -0.29 -23.94
CA GLY A 97 11.50 -0.37 -25.19
C GLY A 97 10.08 0.22 -25.16
N ASP A 98 9.50 0.48 -24.01
CA ASP A 98 8.14 1.02 -23.88
C ASP A 98 8.04 2.54 -24.19
N GLY A 99 9.17 3.23 -24.30
CA GLY A 99 9.19 4.69 -24.51
C GLY A 99 8.74 5.48 -23.26
N PRO A 100 8.14 6.67 -23.42
CA PRO A 100 7.72 7.53 -22.30
C PRO A 100 6.73 6.86 -21.35
N GLY A 101 6.62 7.38 -20.12
CA GLY A 101 5.72 6.87 -19.07
C GLY A 101 6.43 6.68 -17.73
N ASP A 102 7.29 7.62 -17.36
CA ASP A 102 8.20 7.48 -16.21
C ASP A 102 7.46 7.52 -14.88
N HIS A 103 6.38 8.31 -14.77
CA HIS A 103 5.60 8.42 -13.53
C HIS A 103 4.89 7.09 -13.19
N ALA A 104 4.18 6.53 -14.17
CA ALA A 104 3.48 5.25 -13.99
C ALA A 104 4.47 4.11 -13.70
N ARG A 105 5.62 4.08 -14.38
CA ARG A 105 6.66 3.08 -14.12
C ARG A 105 7.25 3.25 -12.72
N ALA A 106 7.59 4.48 -12.33
CA ALA A 106 8.21 4.72 -11.03
C ALA A 106 7.31 4.24 -9.87
N MET A 107 6.02 4.58 -9.90
CA MET A 107 5.06 4.11 -8.89
C MET A 107 4.90 2.59 -8.91
N SER A 108 4.68 2.02 -10.08
CA SER A 108 4.42 0.57 -10.22
C SER A 108 5.60 -0.29 -9.79
N VAL A 109 6.84 0.15 -10.01
CA VAL A 109 8.04 -0.66 -9.71
C VAL A 109 8.55 -0.46 -8.29
N PHE A 110 8.16 0.59 -7.59
CA PHE A 110 8.71 0.99 -6.30
C PHE A 110 8.76 -0.16 -5.29
N LEU A 111 7.67 -0.91 -5.12
CA LEU A 111 7.62 -2.07 -4.23
C LEU A 111 7.49 -3.41 -4.94
N THR A 112 7.25 -3.42 -6.25
CA THR A 112 7.07 -4.65 -7.01
C THR A 112 8.35 -5.16 -7.65
N GLY A 113 9.29 -4.26 -7.96
CA GLY A 113 10.50 -4.59 -8.70
C GLY A 113 10.25 -5.08 -10.14
N ARG A 114 9.03 -4.95 -10.66
CA ARG A 114 8.64 -5.45 -11.99
C ARG A 114 8.22 -4.33 -12.91
N GLN A 115 8.64 -4.42 -14.17
CA GLN A 115 8.18 -3.50 -15.21
C GLN A 115 6.68 -3.69 -15.44
N PRO A 116 5.88 -2.62 -15.34
CA PRO A 116 4.45 -2.69 -15.62
C PRO A 116 4.19 -2.90 -17.11
N ARG A 117 3.16 -3.66 -17.43
CA ARG A 117 2.71 -3.80 -18.82
C ARG A 117 2.16 -2.47 -19.32
N LYS A 118 2.68 -1.98 -20.45
CA LYS A 118 2.14 -0.76 -21.06
C LYS A 118 0.75 -1.03 -21.63
N THR A 119 -0.26 -0.44 -21.02
CA THR A 119 -1.66 -0.49 -21.42
C THR A 119 -2.40 0.71 -20.86
N SER A 120 -3.35 1.26 -21.60
CA SER A 120 -4.25 2.31 -21.14
C SER A 120 -5.58 1.76 -20.55
N GLY A 121 -5.76 0.45 -20.63
CA GLY A 121 -6.96 -0.24 -20.14
C GLY A 121 -6.90 -0.62 -18.68
N ALA A 122 -7.85 -1.46 -18.28
CA ALA A 122 -7.92 -2.06 -16.95
C ALA A 122 -7.08 -3.36 -16.84
N ASP A 123 -6.52 -3.83 -17.95
CA ASP A 123 -5.72 -5.05 -18.06
C ASP A 123 -4.26 -4.84 -17.59
N ILE A 124 -4.10 -4.14 -16.47
CA ILE A 124 -2.81 -3.89 -15.85
C ILE A 124 -2.12 -5.19 -15.48
N LYS A 125 -0.79 -5.17 -15.54
CA LYS A 125 0.03 -6.31 -15.13
C LYS A 125 1.31 -5.80 -14.50
N VAL A 126 1.47 -6.12 -13.24
CA VAL A 126 2.63 -5.80 -12.40
C VAL A 126 2.79 -6.92 -11.36
N GLY A 127 3.86 -6.97 -10.62
CA GLY A 127 4.06 -7.97 -9.57
C GLY A 127 3.30 -7.63 -8.27
N MET A 128 3.25 -8.60 -7.37
CA MET A 128 2.87 -8.35 -5.98
C MET A 128 3.95 -7.48 -5.32
N SER A 129 3.53 -6.48 -4.59
CA SER A 129 4.43 -5.55 -3.89
C SER A 129 4.99 -6.16 -2.60
N ALA A 130 6.12 -5.66 -2.15
CA ALA A 130 6.82 -6.15 -0.96
C ALA A 130 5.97 -6.01 0.31
N ASP A 131 5.21 -4.93 0.46
CA ASP A 131 4.28 -4.71 1.57
C ASP A 131 3.16 -5.77 1.60
N GLN A 132 2.63 -6.16 0.45
CA GLN A 132 1.61 -7.22 0.36
C GLN A 132 2.20 -8.62 0.65
N HIS A 133 3.46 -8.87 0.30
CA HIS A 133 4.16 -10.08 0.75
C HIS A 133 4.29 -10.12 2.27
N VAL A 134 4.62 -8.99 2.89
CA VAL A 134 4.69 -8.88 4.36
C VAL A 134 3.31 -9.04 4.99
N ALA A 135 2.29 -8.37 4.45
CA ALA A 135 0.92 -8.48 4.92
C ALA A 135 0.42 -9.94 4.89
N ALA A 136 0.73 -10.69 3.83
CA ALA A 136 0.41 -12.11 3.74
C ALA A 136 1.12 -12.97 4.80
N ALA A 137 2.32 -12.58 5.24
CA ALA A 137 3.11 -13.35 6.20
C ALA A 137 2.78 -13.04 7.67
N VAL A 138 2.40 -11.80 7.99
CA VAL A 138 2.21 -11.35 9.38
C VAL A 138 0.88 -10.64 9.64
N GLY A 139 0.02 -10.53 8.65
CA GLY A 139 -1.20 -9.73 8.72
C GLY A 139 -2.25 -10.27 9.71
N ASP A 140 -2.23 -11.55 10.02
CA ASP A 140 -3.11 -12.18 11.01
C ASP A 140 -2.75 -11.82 12.46
N HIS A 141 -1.63 -11.13 12.68
CA HIS A 141 -1.21 -10.66 13.99
C HIS A 141 -1.77 -9.28 14.37
N THR A 142 -2.46 -8.63 13.46
CA THR A 142 -3.03 -7.29 13.65
C THR A 142 -4.46 -7.23 13.12
N ARG A 143 -5.23 -6.24 13.58
CA ARG A 143 -6.62 -6.05 13.13
C ARG A 143 -6.71 -5.78 11.62
N PHE A 144 -5.73 -5.06 11.08
CA PHE A 144 -5.62 -4.78 9.65
C PHE A 144 -4.26 -5.30 9.16
N PRO A 145 -4.23 -6.15 8.16
CA PRO A 145 -2.97 -6.69 7.62
C PRO A 145 -2.12 -5.63 6.93
N SER A 146 -2.74 -4.67 6.26
CA SER A 146 -2.11 -3.52 5.63
C SER A 146 -3.00 -2.28 5.67
N LEU A 147 -2.40 -1.11 5.49
CA LEU A 147 -3.07 0.16 5.26
C LEU A 147 -2.36 0.85 4.11
N GLU A 148 -3.11 1.22 3.08
CA GLU A 148 -2.62 1.95 1.92
C GLU A 148 -3.20 3.36 1.96
N LEU A 149 -2.32 4.35 2.03
CA LEU A 149 -2.69 5.74 2.17
C LEU A 149 -2.15 6.53 0.97
N GLY A 150 -3.00 7.30 0.34
CA GLY A 150 -2.64 8.22 -0.73
C GLY A 150 -3.20 9.61 -0.46
N ILE A 151 -2.54 10.62 -1.00
CA ILE A 151 -3.00 12.02 -0.94
C ILE A 151 -3.88 12.39 -2.13
N GLU A 152 -3.87 11.58 -3.17
CA GLU A 152 -4.66 11.78 -4.38
C GLU A 152 -5.56 10.57 -4.65
N ARG A 153 -6.71 10.84 -5.27
CA ARG A 153 -7.62 9.79 -5.67
C ARG A 153 -7.13 9.15 -6.97
N GLY A 154 -6.78 7.89 -6.93
CA GLY A 154 -6.38 7.13 -8.11
C GLY A 154 -7.51 6.86 -9.09
N GLY A 155 -7.14 6.63 -10.37
CA GLY A 155 -8.04 6.19 -11.43
C GLY A 155 -7.97 4.68 -11.62
N GLN A 156 -9.08 4.05 -12.03
CA GLN A 156 -9.11 2.60 -12.26
C GLN A 156 -8.71 2.21 -13.69
N ALA A 157 -8.83 3.12 -14.63
CA ALA A 157 -8.49 2.95 -16.03
C ALA A 157 -8.33 4.31 -16.72
N GLY A 158 -7.89 4.30 -17.96
CA GLY A 158 -7.63 5.49 -18.76
C GLY A 158 -6.13 5.77 -18.90
N ASN A 159 -5.78 6.63 -19.84
CA ASN A 159 -4.39 6.99 -20.13
C ASN A 159 -3.97 8.18 -19.28
N CYS A 160 -3.21 7.93 -18.23
CA CYS A 160 -2.70 8.98 -17.36
C CYS A 160 -1.23 9.32 -17.60
N ASP A 161 -0.45 8.42 -18.20
CA ASP A 161 0.96 8.68 -18.49
C ASP A 161 1.42 7.94 -19.74
N SER A 162 1.46 8.64 -20.89
CA SER A 162 2.09 8.19 -22.13
C SER A 162 1.69 6.76 -22.56
N GLY A 163 0.43 6.38 -22.41
CA GLY A 163 -0.10 5.06 -22.74
C GLY A 163 -0.10 4.05 -21.59
N TYR A 164 0.27 4.47 -20.40
CA TYR A 164 0.04 3.70 -19.17
C TYR A 164 -1.29 4.05 -18.51
N SER A 165 -1.95 3.04 -17.99
CA SER A 165 -3.23 3.19 -17.27
C SER A 165 -3.09 4.02 -16.01
N CYS A 166 -4.14 4.80 -15.70
CA CYS A 166 -4.27 5.52 -14.43
C CYS A 166 -4.19 4.59 -13.22
N ALA A 167 -4.58 3.33 -13.37
CA ALA A 167 -4.49 2.33 -12.32
C ALA A 167 -3.05 2.01 -11.85
N TYR A 168 -2.03 2.40 -12.62
CA TYR A 168 -0.63 2.31 -12.18
C TYR A 168 -0.19 3.48 -11.29
N SER A 169 -1.01 4.53 -11.23
CA SER A 169 -0.74 5.74 -10.43
C SER A 169 -1.70 5.87 -9.24
N SER A 170 -2.32 4.76 -8.84
CA SER A 170 -3.35 4.70 -7.79
C SER A 170 -2.79 4.10 -6.52
#